data_c98a1c35747ca8c0f9f47489bd37ae5e
#
_entry.id   c98a1c35747ca8c0f9f47489bd37ae5e
#
_cell.length_a   1.000
_cell.length_b   1.000
_cell.length_c   1.000
_cell.angle_alpha   90.00
_cell.angle_beta   90.00
_cell.angle_gamma   90.00
#
_symmetry.space_group_name_H-M   'P 1'
#
loop_
_entity.id
_entity.type
_entity.pdbx_description
1 polymer ?
#
loop_
_entity_poly.entity_id
_entity_poly.type
_entity_poly.pdbx_seq_one_letter_code
_entity_poly.pdbx_strand_id
1 'polypeptide(L)'
;MANDIKTLNIAVIPGDGIGKEVTPVAQQVLEKASEGVVNFNYTNFELGAERYLRDGAILPDDELEEIKKQDAILLGAVGDPRIKAGILERGLLLKLRFALDQYVNLRPTKLYKGVTSPLANPGDIDFVVVREGTEGLYCGAGGAVRVNTPNEVATEVSINTAYGVERVVRYAFDLAMKRKKHVTLVHKKNVLINAGDMWQRIVDKVGEEYPEVTHDYLHIDATTIFLVSNPSRFDVILTDNLFGDIITDEAGAVVGGVGYSASGCINATNEYPSMFEPIHGSAPDIAGKGIANPTAAVLSTAMLLRHFGYDEAAARIDAAVEADIQELGSTKRSTEQVGKDILARL
;
A
#
# COMPACT_ATOMS: atom_id res chain seq x y z
N MET A 1 -4.84 29.61 -25.42
CA MET A 1 -4.71 28.22 -25.85
C MET A 1 -5.28 27.38 -24.76
N ALA A 2 -6.34 26.61 -25.01
CA ALA A 2 -6.84 25.64 -24.02
C ALA A 2 -5.71 24.62 -23.82
N ASN A 3 -5.18 24.50 -22.62
CA ASN A 3 -4.27 23.40 -22.29
C ASN A 3 -5.07 22.10 -22.51
N ASP A 4 -4.62 21.25 -23.41
CA ASP A 4 -5.21 19.91 -23.55
C ASP A 4 -5.06 19.18 -22.22
N ILE A 5 -6.21 18.91 -21.58
CA ILE A 5 -6.26 18.18 -20.30
C ILE A 5 -5.78 16.75 -20.57
N LYS A 6 -4.71 16.31 -19.89
CA LYS A 6 -4.18 14.97 -20.02
C LYS A 6 -5.24 13.94 -19.61
N THR A 7 -5.27 12.80 -20.30
CA THR A 7 -6.09 11.64 -19.91
C THR A 7 -5.17 10.52 -19.42
N LEU A 8 -5.49 9.95 -18.26
CA LEU A 8 -4.83 8.77 -17.72
C LEU A 8 -5.70 7.53 -17.93
N ASN A 9 -5.10 6.44 -18.38
CA ASN A 9 -5.75 5.15 -18.55
C ASN A 9 -5.54 4.32 -17.28
N ILE A 10 -6.62 3.93 -16.62
CA ILE A 10 -6.59 3.24 -15.33
C ILE A 10 -7.18 1.85 -15.46
N ALA A 11 -6.38 0.82 -15.15
CA ALA A 11 -6.90 -0.53 -14.91
C ALA A 11 -7.64 -0.54 -13.58
N VAL A 12 -8.91 -0.92 -13.59
CA VAL A 12 -9.72 -1.05 -12.38
C VAL A 12 -9.94 -2.53 -12.10
N ILE A 13 -9.52 -2.96 -10.93
CA ILE A 13 -9.67 -4.33 -10.43
C ILE A 13 -10.45 -4.25 -9.10
N PRO A 14 -11.78 -4.26 -9.10
CA PRO A 14 -12.55 -4.22 -7.85
C PRO A 14 -12.27 -5.43 -6.94
N GLY A 15 -11.97 -6.58 -7.56
CA GLY A 15 -11.62 -7.83 -6.86
C GLY A 15 -12.79 -8.44 -6.10
N ASP A 16 -12.60 -8.67 -4.80
CA ASP A 16 -13.49 -9.47 -3.98
C ASP A 16 -14.15 -8.67 -2.85
N GLY A 17 -15.22 -9.22 -2.29
CA GLY A 17 -15.86 -8.73 -1.10
C GLY A 17 -16.19 -7.23 -1.14
N ILE A 18 -15.74 -6.48 -0.12
CA ILE A 18 -15.97 -5.04 -0.02
C ILE A 18 -15.26 -4.23 -1.11
N GLY A 19 -14.25 -4.79 -1.79
CA GLY A 19 -13.58 -4.11 -2.90
C GLY A 19 -14.55 -3.64 -3.97
N LYS A 20 -15.60 -4.42 -4.24
CA LYS A 20 -16.68 -4.07 -5.19
C LYS A 20 -17.53 -2.88 -4.73
N GLU A 21 -17.55 -2.59 -3.42
CA GLU A 21 -18.32 -1.51 -2.84
C GLU A 21 -17.49 -0.21 -2.72
N VAL A 22 -16.21 -0.32 -2.31
CA VAL A 22 -15.37 0.85 -2.05
C VAL A 22 -14.72 1.44 -3.31
N THR A 23 -14.43 0.60 -4.32
CA THR A 23 -13.79 1.05 -5.57
C THR A 23 -14.64 2.07 -6.36
N PRO A 24 -15.94 1.86 -6.56
CA PRO A 24 -16.77 2.87 -7.26
C PRO A 24 -16.81 4.22 -6.52
N VAL A 25 -16.80 4.21 -5.19
CA VAL A 25 -16.74 5.45 -4.39
C VAL A 25 -15.41 6.15 -4.61
N ALA A 26 -14.30 5.41 -4.60
CA ALA A 26 -12.97 5.96 -4.84
C ALA A 26 -12.85 6.58 -6.25
N GLN A 27 -13.42 5.95 -7.28
CA GLN A 27 -13.46 6.49 -8.65
C GLN A 27 -14.24 7.82 -8.70
N GLN A 28 -15.42 7.90 -8.08
CA GLN A 28 -16.23 9.14 -8.06
C GLN A 28 -15.48 10.30 -7.38
N VAL A 29 -14.79 10.01 -6.27
CA VAL A 29 -13.98 11.02 -5.56
C VAL A 29 -12.78 11.45 -6.41
N LEU A 30 -12.10 10.49 -7.07
CA LEU A 30 -10.99 10.77 -7.97
C LEU A 30 -11.41 11.70 -9.10
N GLU A 31 -12.50 11.41 -9.79
CA GLU A 31 -13.05 12.23 -10.86
C GLU A 31 -13.40 13.64 -10.38
N LYS A 32 -14.12 13.74 -9.26
CA LYS A 32 -14.55 15.04 -8.74
C LYS A 32 -13.37 15.92 -8.30
N ALA A 33 -12.40 15.32 -7.61
CA ALA A 33 -11.20 16.04 -7.18
C ALA A 33 -10.31 16.49 -8.34
N SER A 34 -10.39 15.85 -9.50
CA SER A 34 -9.56 16.09 -10.67
C SER A 34 -10.25 16.88 -11.77
N GLU A 35 -11.49 17.33 -11.54
CA GLU A 35 -12.28 18.05 -12.52
C GLU A 35 -11.53 19.28 -13.08
N GLY A 36 -11.39 19.35 -14.40
CA GLY A 36 -10.64 20.41 -15.08
C GLY A 36 -9.11 20.29 -15.02
N VAL A 37 -8.56 19.23 -14.41
CA VAL A 37 -7.11 19.03 -14.21
C VAL A 37 -6.62 17.82 -15.00
N VAL A 38 -7.26 16.66 -14.86
CA VAL A 38 -6.93 15.42 -15.54
C VAL A 38 -8.19 14.59 -15.77
N ASN A 39 -8.27 13.91 -16.91
CA ASN A 39 -9.35 12.99 -17.24
C ASN A 39 -8.90 11.54 -17.04
N PHE A 40 -9.86 10.62 -16.91
CA PHE A 40 -9.60 9.19 -16.75
C PHE A 40 -10.37 8.35 -17.76
N ASN A 41 -9.70 7.37 -18.33
CA ASN A 41 -10.32 6.25 -19.04
C ASN A 41 -10.16 5.00 -18.17
N TYR A 42 -11.26 4.32 -17.86
CA TYR A 42 -11.23 3.11 -17.02
C TYR A 42 -11.39 1.86 -17.87
N THR A 43 -10.48 0.92 -17.67
CA THR A 43 -10.60 -0.45 -18.18
C THR A 43 -10.82 -1.39 -17.00
N ASN A 44 -12.00 -2.00 -16.93
CA ASN A 44 -12.35 -2.91 -15.84
C ASN A 44 -11.86 -4.33 -16.14
N PHE A 45 -11.20 -4.94 -15.14
CA PHE A 45 -10.75 -6.33 -15.18
C PHE A 45 -11.48 -7.13 -14.12
N GLU A 46 -12.20 -8.17 -14.54
CA GLU A 46 -12.90 -9.10 -13.64
C GLU A 46 -11.91 -10.14 -13.10
N LEU A 47 -11.06 -9.72 -12.15
CA LEU A 47 -10.06 -10.58 -11.50
C LEU A 47 -10.40 -10.76 -10.02
N GLY A 48 -10.23 -11.97 -9.51
CA GLY A 48 -10.53 -12.32 -8.13
C GLY A 48 -11.21 -13.69 -8.00
N ALA A 49 -11.85 -13.90 -6.86
CA ALA A 49 -12.43 -15.18 -6.45
C ALA A 49 -13.52 -15.70 -7.38
N GLU A 50 -14.44 -14.82 -7.79
CA GLU A 50 -15.56 -15.24 -8.66
C GLU A 50 -15.06 -15.74 -10.02
N ARG A 51 -14.05 -15.06 -10.59
CA ARG A 51 -13.40 -15.49 -11.83
C ARG A 51 -12.73 -16.85 -11.63
N TYR A 52 -11.95 -16.99 -10.57
CA TYR A 52 -11.26 -18.24 -10.27
C TYR A 52 -12.22 -19.41 -10.05
N LEU A 53 -13.32 -19.20 -9.33
CA LEU A 53 -14.34 -20.23 -9.08
C LEU A 53 -15.11 -20.60 -10.35
N ARG A 54 -15.29 -19.67 -11.29
CA ARG A 54 -16.00 -19.88 -12.54
C ARG A 54 -15.18 -20.66 -13.56
N ASP A 55 -13.93 -20.30 -13.77
CA ASP A 55 -13.13 -20.81 -14.89
C ASP A 55 -11.67 -21.19 -14.52
N GLY A 56 -11.28 -21.03 -13.26
CA GLY A 56 -9.93 -21.35 -12.76
C GLY A 56 -8.87 -20.32 -13.10
N ALA A 57 -9.21 -19.24 -13.81
CA ALA A 57 -8.27 -18.19 -14.14
C ALA A 57 -8.08 -17.20 -12.98
N ILE A 58 -6.83 -16.80 -12.72
CA ILE A 58 -6.51 -15.81 -11.69
C ILE A 58 -6.05 -14.50 -12.36
N LEU A 59 -4.98 -14.55 -13.13
CA LEU A 59 -4.47 -13.45 -13.94
C LEU A 59 -3.92 -14.04 -15.24
N PRO A 60 -4.71 -14.12 -16.32
CA PRO A 60 -4.25 -14.55 -17.63
C PRO A 60 -3.15 -13.64 -18.18
N ASP A 61 -2.24 -14.19 -18.97
CA ASP A 61 -1.09 -13.43 -19.45
C ASP A 61 -1.49 -12.35 -20.48
N ASP A 62 -2.54 -12.56 -21.25
CA ASP A 62 -3.10 -11.56 -22.17
C ASP A 62 -3.71 -10.37 -21.39
N GLU A 63 -4.42 -10.62 -20.30
CA GLU A 63 -4.94 -9.55 -19.42
C GLU A 63 -3.80 -8.81 -18.73
N LEU A 64 -2.74 -9.51 -18.31
CA LEU A 64 -1.54 -8.85 -17.76
C LEU A 64 -0.90 -7.91 -18.80
N GLU A 65 -0.80 -8.34 -20.07
CA GLU A 65 -0.26 -7.47 -21.14
C GLU A 65 -1.16 -6.26 -21.44
N GLU A 66 -2.49 -6.38 -21.26
CA GLU A 66 -3.40 -5.22 -21.34
C GLU A 66 -3.26 -4.29 -20.13
N ILE A 67 -3.06 -4.84 -18.92
CA ILE A 67 -2.79 -4.05 -17.73
C ILE A 67 -1.48 -3.26 -17.85
N LYS A 68 -0.43 -3.84 -18.43
CA LYS A 68 0.84 -3.16 -18.67
C LYS A 68 0.73 -1.92 -19.55
N LYS A 69 -0.29 -1.80 -20.37
CA LYS A 69 -0.54 -0.65 -21.24
C LYS A 69 -1.25 0.51 -20.55
N GLN A 70 -1.73 0.30 -19.33
CA GLN A 70 -2.40 1.33 -18.56
C GLN A 70 -1.37 2.24 -17.85
N ASP A 71 -1.78 3.43 -17.44
CA ASP A 71 -0.92 4.35 -16.69
C ASP A 71 -0.83 3.95 -15.21
N ALA A 72 -1.93 3.44 -14.62
CA ALA A 72 -1.99 2.96 -13.24
C ALA A 72 -3.05 1.87 -13.06
N ILE A 73 -3.00 1.23 -11.88
CA ILE A 73 -3.98 0.24 -11.43
C ILE A 73 -4.66 0.79 -10.17
N LEU A 74 -5.98 0.77 -10.15
CA LEU A 74 -6.81 0.95 -8.96
C LEU A 74 -7.38 -0.42 -8.57
N LEU A 75 -6.93 -0.94 -7.43
CA LEU A 75 -7.35 -2.24 -6.92
C LEU A 75 -8.20 -2.06 -5.67
N GLY A 76 -9.30 -2.82 -5.57
CA GLY A 76 -10.18 -2.79 -4.40
C GLY A 76 -9.69 -3.71 -3.28
N ALA A 77 -9.94 -5.01 -3.39
CA ALA A 77 -9.50 -6.00 -2.41
C ALA A 77 -9.44 -7.40 -3.03
N VAL A 78 -8.62 -8.29 -2.49
CA VAL A 78 -8.49 -9.67 -2.96
C VAL A 78 -8.59 -10.62 -1.78
N GLY A 79 -9.27 -11.75 -2.01
CA GLY A 79 -9.37 -12.83 -1.05
C GLY A 79 -10.80 -13.29 -0.81
N ASP A 80 -10.99 -14.61 -0.70
CA ASP A 80 -12.30 -15.25 -0.46
C ASP A 80 -12.10 -16.53 0.36
N PRO A 81 -12.85 -16.75 1.44
CA PRO A 81 -12.70 -17.92 2.30
C PRO A 81 -13.02 -19.25 1.61
N ARG A 82 -13.70 -19.22 0.46
CA ARG A 82 -13.98 -20.40 -0.37
C ARG A 82 -12.72 -20.91 -1.11
N ILE A 83 -11.67 -20.12 -1.17
CA ILE A 83 -10.43 -20.42 -1.89
C ILE A 83 -9.31 -20.63 -0.86
N LYS A 84 -8.48 -21.64 -1.14
CA LYS A 84 -7.33 -21.92 -0.26
C LYS A 84 -6.41 -20.69 -0.19
N ALA A 85 -6.03 -20.31 1.02
CA ALA A 85 -5.12 -19.19 1.28
C ALA A 85 -3.83 -19.28 0.44
N GLY A 86 -3.39 -18.15 -0.07
CA GLY A 86 -2.20 -18.02 -0.90
C GLY A 86 -2.44 -18.21 -2.41
N ILE A 87 -3.59 -18.73 -2.85
CA ILE A 87 -3.86 -18.92 -4.29
C ILE A 87 -4.07 -17.57 -4.98
N LEU A 88 -4.99 -16.76 -4.49
CA LEU A 88 -5.28 -15.46 -5.08
C LEU A 88 -4.16 -14.44 -4.78
N GLU A 89 -3.63 -14.45 -3.56
CA GLU A 89 -2.55 -13.57 -3.16
C GLU A 89 -1.32 -13.76 -4.05
N ARG A 90 -0.90 -15.00 -4.28
CA ARG A 90 0.26 -15.30 -5.14
C ARG A 90 -0.05 -15.13 -6.63
N GLY A 91 -1.24 -15.60 -7.06
CA GLY A 91 -1.62 -15.63 -8.47
C GLY A 91 -2.07 -14.28 -9.02
N LEU A 92 -2.50 -13.33 -8.18
CA LEU A 92 -2.94 -12.00 -8.59
C LEU A 92 -2.02 -10.92 -8.02
N LEU A 93 -2.04 -10.69 -6.69
CA LEU A 93 -1.33 -9.57 -6.08
C LEU A 93 0.19 -9.64 -6.28
N LEU A 94 0.80 -10.76 -5.92
CA LEU A 94 2.25 -10.92 -6.08
C LEU A 94 2.64 -11.04 -7.55
N LYS A 95 1.82 -11.69 -8.40
CA LYS A 95 2.06 -11.74 -9.85
C LYS A 95 2.09 -10.34 -10.45
N LEU A 96 1.16 -9.45 -10.08
CA LEU A 96 1.18 -8.04 -10.51
C LEU A 96 2.43 -7.32 -10.01
N ARG A 97 2.76 -7.41 -8.71
CA ARG A 97 3.93 -6.73 -8.12
C ARG A 97 5.23 -7.12 -8.80
N PHE A 98 5.44 -8.41 -9.05
CA PHE A 98 6.65 -8.91 -9.69
C PHE A 98 6.70 -8.60 -11.20
N ALA A 99 5.60 -8.84 -11.93
CA ALA A 99 5.55 -8.65 -13.37
C ALA A 99 5.62 -7.17 -13.78
N LEU A 100 5.24 -6.26 -12.89
CA LEU A 100 5.26 -4.82 -13.09
C LEU A 100 6.38 -4.13 -12.31
N ASP A 101 7.31 -4.90 -11.76
CA ASP A 101 8.44 -4.42 -10.95
C ASP A 101 8.04 -3.30 -9.96
N GLN A 102 6.97 -3.52 -9.21
CA GLN A 102 6.46 -2.58 -8.20
C GLN A 102 7.27 -2.71 -6.91
N TYR A 103 8.52 -2.29 -6.96
CA TYR A 103 9.53 -2.55 -5.93
C TYR A 103 9.41 -1.71 -4.67
N VAL A 104 8.60 -0.66 -4.68
CA VAL A 104 8.27 0.12 -3.49
C VAL A 104 6.84 -0.13 -3.10
N ASN A 105 6.59 -0.64 -1.90
CA ASN A 105 5.27 -0.60 -1.30
C ASN A 105 5.22 0.54 -0.28
N LEU A 106 4.49 1.60 -0.64
CA LEU A 106 4.37 2.84 0.11
C LEU A 106 3.11 2.82 0.96
N ARG A 107 3.24 2.94 2.28
CA ARG A 107 2.13 2.86 3.23
C ARG A 107 2.15 4.04 4.21
N PRO A 108 1.44 5.14 3.92
CA PRO A 108 1.27 6.26 4.84
C PRO A 108 0.45 5.84 6.07
N THR A 109 0.86 6.33 7.23
CA THR A 109 0.22 6.09 8.52
C THR A 109 -0.01 7.42 9.21
N LYS A 110 -1.27 7.83 9.33
CA LYS A 110 -1.68 9.09 9.97
C LYS A 110 -2.85 8.84 10.93
N LEU A 111 -2.75 9.36 12.15
CA LEU A 111 -3.89 9.41 13.05
C LEU A 111 -4.68 10.68 12.76
N TYR A 112 -5.88 10.52 12.23
CA TYR A 112 -6.78 11.63 11.94
C TYR A 112 -7.51 12.10 13.21
N LYS A 113 -7.75 13.40 13.32
CA LYS A 113 -8.64 13.94 14.37
C LYS A 113 -10.03 13.35 14.25
N GLY A 114 -10.59 12.87 15.34
CA GLY A 114 -11.90 12.20 15.35
C GLY A 114 -11.82 10.67 15.27
N VAL A 115 -10.65 10.11 14.94
CA VAL A 115 -10.42 8.65 15.03
C VAL A 115 -9.92 8.29 16.42
N THR A 116 -10.46 7.21 16.99
CA THR A 116 -10.02 6.68 18.27
C THR A 116 -8.83 5.73 18.06
N SER A 117 -7.68 6.09 18.59
CA SER A 117 -6.53 5.19 18.70
C SER A 117 -6.69 4.23 19.88
N PRO A 118 -6.18 2.99 19.79
CA PRO A 118 -6.09 2.09 20.94
C PRO A 118 -5.03 2.53 21.96
N LEU A 119 -4.13 3.47 21.59
CA LEU A 119 -3.11 3.98 22.50
C LEU A 119 -3.70 4.97 23.49
N ALA A 120 -3.26 4.89 24.75
CA ALA A 120 -3.74 5.80 25.81
C ALA A 120 -3.38 7.27 25.54
N ASN A 121 -2.19 7.51 25.00
CA ASN A 121 -1.67 8.85 24.65
C ASN A 121 -0.99 8.78 23.28
N PRO A 122 -1.75 8.71 22.17
CA PRO A 122 -1.18 8.47 20.85
C PRO A 122 -0.27 9.62 20.37
N GLY A 123 -0.49 10.85 20.84
CA GLY A 123 0.20 12.03 20.31
C GLY A 123 -0.17 12.29 18.85
N ASP A 124 0.75 12.92 18.15
CA ASP A 124 0.62 13.22 16.72
C ASP A 124 1.34 12.12 15.91
N ILE A 125 0.58 11.26 15.24
CA ILE A 125 1.12 10.15 14.45
C ILE A 125 1.01 10.52 12.98
N ASP A 126 2.15 10.71 12.33
CA ASP A 126 2.29 10.92 10.88
C ASP A 126 3.66 10.44 10.43
N PHE A 127 3.72 9.23 9.89
CA PHE A 127 4.90 8.64 9.29
C PHE A 127 4.53 7.80 8.06
N VAL A 128 5.53 7.38 7.29
CA VAL A 128 5.33 6.54 6.10
C VAL A 128 6.26 5.34 6.18
N VAL A 129 5.73 4.16 5.86
CA VAL A 129 6.55 2.96 5.67
C VAL A 129 6.87 2.80 4.19
N VAL A 130 8.15 2.76 3.87
CA VAL A 130 8.70 2.39 2.56
C VAL A 130 9.19 0.94 2.69
N ARG A 131 8.34 0.02 2.24
CA ARG A 131 8.57 -1.42 2.26
C ARG A 131 9.13 -1.85 0.90
N GLU A 132 10.19 -2.65 0.86
CA GLU A 132 10.62 -3.33 -0.35
C GLU A 132 9.50 -4.27 -0.84
N GLY A 133 9.18 -4.30 -2.14
CA GLY A 133 7.99 -4.95 -2.68
C GLY A 133 8.22 -6.22 -3.51
N THR A 134 9.46 -6.52 -3.92
CA THR A 134 9.75 -7.57 -4.93
C THR A 134 10.77 -8.63 -4.50
N GLU A 135 11.40 -8.48 -3.35
CA GLU A 135 12.43 -9.38 -2.84
C GLU A 135 12.03 -10.00 -1.49
N GLY A 136 13.01 -10.45 -0.73
CA GLY A 136 12.84 -11.05 0.59
C GLY A 136 12.26 -12.46 0.53
N LEU A 137 11.47 -12.82 1.52
CA LEU A 137 10.79 -14.11 1.60
C LEU A 137 9.61 -14.24 0.61
N TYR A 138 9.09 -13.11 0.13
CA TYR A 138 7.98 -13.06 -0.82
C TYR A 138 8.34 -13.51 -2.24
N CYS A 139 9.64 -13.58 -2.58
CA CYS A 139 10.10 -14.09 -3.87
C CYS A 139 9.79 -15.59 -4.08
N GLY A 140 9.38 -16.31 -3.02
CA GLY A 140 8.95 -17.70 -3.10
C GLY A 140 10.08 -18.71 -3.33
N ALA A 141 11.33 -18.34 -3.01
CA ALA A 141 12.45 -19.25 -3.06
C ALA A 141 12.44 -20.17 -1.83
N GLY A 142 12.45 -21.48 -2.07
CA GLY A 142 12.39 -22.48 -1.00
C GLY A 142 11.76 -23.78 -1.47
N GLY A 143 11.40 -24.63 -0.53
CA GLY A 143 10.73 -25.88 -0.84
C GLY A 143 10.61 -26.80 0.37
N ALA A 144 9.93 -27.92 0.17
CA ALA A 144 9.75 -28.94 1.19
C ALA A 144 10.07 -30.33 0.65
N VAL A 145 10.63 -31.19 1.49
CA VAL A 145 10.87 -32.60 1.20
C VAL A 145 10.31 -33.48 2.31
N ARG A 146 9.92 -34.70 1.98
CA ARG A 146 9.30 -35.67 2.90
C ARG A 146 8.04 -35.14 3.58
N VAL A 147 7.24 -34.37 2.83
CA VAL A 147 6.01 -33.70 3.28
C VAL A 147 5.06 -34.71 3.95
N ASN A 148 4.41 -34.30 5.04
CA ASN A 148 3.50 -35.13 5.86
C ASN A 148 4.16 -36.34 6.53
N THR A 149 5.46 -36.31 6.76
CA THR A 149 6.18 -37.33 7.54
C THR A 149 6.86 -36.71 8.76
N PRO A 150 7.23 -37.53 9.80
CA PRO A 150 7.98 -37.00 10.95
C PRO A 150 9.38 -36.44 10.60
N ASN A 151 9.87 -36.71 9.39
CA ASN A 151 11.16 -36.25 8.88
C ASN A 151 10.98 -35.15 7.80
N GLU A 152 9.87 -34.45 7.80
CA GLU A 152 9.64 -33.32 6.89
C GLU A 152 10.65 -32.21 7.11
N VAL A 153 11.15 -31.64 6.02
CA VAL A 153 12.00 -30.45 6.03
C VAL A 153 11.36 -29.42 5.11
N ALA A 154 11.14 -28.23 5.62
CA ALA A 154 10.68 -27.06 4.85
C ALA A 154 11.71 -25.92 4.95
N THR A 155 11.95 -25.25 3.84
CA THR A 155 12.86 -24.09 3.76
C THR A 155 12.21 -22.94 3.04
N GLU A 156 12.42 -21.72 3.56
CA GLU A 156 12.12 -20.47 2.90
C GLU A 156 13.38 -19.62 2.85
N VAL A 157 13.71 -19.08 1.69
CA VAL A 157 14.96 -18.33 1.46
C VAL A 157 14.63 -16.85 1.23
N SER A 158 15.19 -15.96 2.06
CA SER A 158 15.12 -14.53 1.84
C SER A 158 16.18 -14.09 0.84
N ILE A 159 15.77 -13.64 -0.33
CA ILE A 159 16.64 -13.08 -1.34
C ILE A 159 16.67 -11.56 -1.19
N ASN A 160 17.88 -10.99 -1.10
CA ASN A 160 18.10 -9.56 -1.05
C ASN A 160 19.25 -9.25 -2.01
N THR A 161 19.03 -8.34 -2.96
CA THR A 161 20.08 -7.90 -3.88
C THR A 161 20.49 -6.47 -3.58
N ALA A 162 21.75 -6.14 -3.84
CA ALA A 162 22.21 -4.76 -3.69
C ALA A 162 21.42 -3.80 -4.60
N TYR A 163 21.04 -4.26 -5.79
CA TYR A 163 20.21 -3.51 -6.73
C TYR A 163 18.81 -3.21 -6.15
N GLY A 164 18.11 -4.23 -5.64
CA GLY A 164 16.76 -4.07 -5.07
C GLY A 164 16.78 -3.18 -3.83
N VAL A 165 17.78 -3.38 -2.96
CA VAL A 165 17.96 -2.57 -1.75
C VAL A 165 18.28 -1.11 -2.09
N GLU A 166 19.24 -0.83 -3.00
CA GLU A 166 19.64 0.53 -3.31
C GLU A 166 18.49 1.36 -3.87
N ARG A 167 17.68 0.82 -4.77
CA ARG A 167 16.56 1.56 -5.38
C ARG A 167 15.46 1.93 -4.39
N VAL A 168 15.12 1.05 -3.45
CA VAL A 168 14.14 1.35 -2.41
C VAL A 168 14.69 2.31 -1.36
N VAL A 169 15.98 2.20 -1.03
CA VAL A 169 16.70 3.16 -0.16
C VAL A 169 16.65 4.57 -0.75
N ARG A 170 17.02 4.74 -2.02
CA ARG A 170 16.95 6.03 -2.71
C ARG A 170 15.54 6.63 -2.68
N TYR A 171 14.53 5.82 -2.97
CA TYR A 171 13.14 6.26 -2.88
C TYR A 171 12.78 6.78 -1.48
N ALA A 172 13.23 6.10 -0.42
CA ALA A 172 12.97 6.51 0.96
C ALA A 172 13.66 7.83 1.31
N PHE A 173 14.89 8.05 0.85
CA PHE A 173 15.59 9.33 1.06
C PHE A 173 14.97 10.48 0.26
N ASP A 174 14.58 10.26 -1.00
CA ASP A 174 13.84 11.25 -1.80
C ASP A 174 12.52 11.64 -1.15
N LEU A 175 11.80 10.66 -0.58
CA LEU A 175 10.58 10.91 0.16
C LEU A 175 10.85 11.70 1.45
N ALA A 176 11.89 11.35 2.21
CA ALA A 176 12.27 12.04 3.44
C ALA A 176 12.63 13.52 3.20
N MET A 177 13.24 13.86 2.06
CA MET A 177 13.51 15.25 1.67
C MET A 177 12.25 16.12 1.62
N LYS A 178 11.10 15.52 1.34
CA LYS A 178 9.79 16.19 1.27
C LYS A 178 9.01 16.13 2.58
N ARG A 179 9.59 15.52 3.64
CA ARG A 179 8.98 15.30 4.95
C ARG A 179 9.84 15.88 6.08
N LYS A 180 9.90 15.22 7.23
CA LYS A 180 10.65 15.67 8.43
C LYS A 180 12.16 15.39 8.33
N LYS A 181 12.65 14.88 7.18
CA LYS A 181 14.06 14.61 6.87
C LYS A 181 14.72 13.57 7.79
N HIS A 182 13.98 12.51 8.12
CA HIS A 182 14.51 11.39 8.90
C HIS A 182 14.12 10.03 8.32
N VAL A 183 15.10 9.14 8.16
CA VAL A 183 14.90 7.74 7.71
C VAL A 183 15.33 6.80 8.82
N THR A 184 14.44 5.91 9.25
CA THR A 184 14.78 4.81 10.16
C THR A 184 14.85 3.51 9.38
N LEU A 185 16.04 2.92 9.23
CA LEU A 185 16.19 1.56 8.72
C LEU A 185 15.71 0.57 9.77
N VAL A 186 14.70 -0.22 9.44
CA VAL A 186 14.18 -1.29 10.29
C VAL A 186 14.54 -2.64 9.71
N HIS A 187 15.31 -3.42 10.45
CA HIS A 187 15.78 -4.74 10.05
C HIS A 187 16.14 -5.62 11.28
N LYS A 188 16.65 -6.81 11.08
CA LYS A 188 17.14 -7.68 12.17
C LYS A 188 18.59 -8.10 11.92
N LYS A 189 19.52 -7.13 11.80
CA LYS A 189 20.92 -7.39 11.40
C LYS A 189 21.73 -8.22 12.38
N ASN A 190 21.30 -8.35 13.63
CA ASN A 190 21.93 -9.24 14.61
C ASN A 190 21.57 -10.72 14.40
N VAL A 191 20.60 -11.04 13.54
CA VAL A 191 20.17 -12.39 13.17
C VAL A 191 20.38 -12.62 11.68
N LEU A 192 19.88 -11.72 10.85
CA LEU A 192 20.03 -11.75 9.38
C LEU A 192 21.32 -11.00 9.00
N ILE A 193 22.45 -11.54 9.39
CA ILE A 193 23.73 -10.84 9.37
C ILE A 193 24.18 -10.42 7.97
N ASN A 194 23.98 -11.26 6.95
CA ASN A 194 24.40 -10.94 5.58
C ASN A 194 23.49 -9.88 4.93
N ALA A 195 22.17 -10.09 4.96
CA ALA A 195 21.21 -9.13 4.42
C ALA A 195 21.25 -7.81 5.20
N GLY A 196 21.23 -7.91 6.54
CA GLY A 196 21.22 -6.72 7.40
C GLY A 196 22.48 -5.85 7.29
N ASP A 197 23.66 -6.45 7.09
CA ASP A 197 24.89 -5.72 6.81
C ASP A 197 24.80 -5.00 5.45
N MET A 198 24.32 -5.68 4.42
CA MET A 198 24.16 -5.10 3.09
C MET A 198 23.17 -3.92 3.12
N TRP A 199 22.02 -4.08 3.77
CA TRP A 199 21.04 -2.99 3.94
C TRP A 199 21.66 -1.79 4.65
N GLN A 200 22.37 -2.00 5.77
CA GLN A 200 23.00 -0.91 6.51
C GLN A 200 24.02 -0.17 5.66
N ARG A 201 24.95 -0.89 5.02
CA ARG A 201 26.00 -0.27 4.18
C ARG A 201 25.42 0.54 3.02
N ILE A 202 24.31 0.09 2.41
CA ILE A 202 23.66 0.80 1.32
C ILE A 202 22.97 2.06 1.86
N VAL A 203 22.28 1.97 3.00
CA VAL A 203 21.66 3.13 3.66
C VAL A 203 22.71 4.17 4.02
N ASP A 204 23.83 3.77 4.63
CA ASP A 204 24.91 4.68 5.01
C ASP A 204 25.52 5.36 3.77
N LYS A 205 25.81 4.59 2.71
CA LYS A 205 26.35 5.11 1.45
C LYS A 205 25.40 6.10 0.77
N VAL A 206 24.11 5.77 0.65
CA VAL A 206 23.11 6.68 0.04
C VAL A 206 22.92 7.91 0.93
N GLY A 207 22.93 7.75 2.26
CA GLY A 207 22.82 8.85 3.21
C GLY A 207 23.90 9.92 3.03
N GLU A 208 25.10 9.57 2.59
CA GLU A 208 26.15 10.56 2.26
C GLU A 208 25.75 11.50 1.10
N GLU A 209 24.88 11.06 0.21
CA GLU A 209 24.36 11.85 -0.92
C GLU A 209 23.22 12.81 -0.49
N TYR A 210 22.63 12.61 0.70
CA TYR A 210 21.50 13.38 1.24
C TYR A 210 21.84 14.03 2.59
N PRO A 211 22.76 15.02 2.63
CA PRO A 211 23.27 15.59 3.88
C PRO A 211 22.22 16.27 4.77
N GLU A 212 21.05 16.57 4.21
CA GLU A 212 19.93 17.14 4.97
C GLU A 212 19.04 16.09 5.64
N VAL A 213 19.19 14.82 5.28
CA VAL A 213 18.40 13.71 5.83
C VAL A 213 19.23 12.98 6.87
N THR A 214 18.73 12.94 8.09
CA THR A 214 19.32 12.10 9.14
C THR A 214 18.81 10.67 9.00
N HIS A 215 19.61 9.68 9.41
CA HIS A 215 19.14 8.30 9.44
C HIS A 215 19.63 7.57 10.68
N ASP A 216 18.85 6.61 11.13
CA ASP A 216 19.17 5.70 12.22
C ASP A 216 18.76 4.27 11.91
N TYR A 217 19.05 3.37 12.82
CA TYR A 217 18.73 1.95 12.71
C TYR A 217 17.94 1.47 13.93
N LEU A 218 16.90 0.68 13.70
CA LEU A 218 16.21 -0.06 14.75
C LEU A 218 16.07 -1.54 14.40
N HIS A 219 16.15 -2.40 15.40
CA HIS A 219 15.68 -3.77 15.26
C HIS A 219 14.15 -3.79 15.14
N ILE A 220 13.62 -4.72 14.34
CA ILE A 220 12.18 -4.85 14.12
C ILE A 220 11.39 -5.00 15.43
N ASP A 221 11.88 -5.80 16.38
CA ASP A 221 11.26 -5.97 17.70
C ASP A 221 11.26 -4.67 18.52
N ALA A 222 12.31 -3.87 18.47
CA ALA A 222 12.32 -2.55 19.09
C ALA A 222 11.36 -1.59 18.39
N THR A 223 11.21 -1.70 17.07
CA THR A 223 10.29 -0.88 16.29
C THR A 223 8.83 -1.13 16.72
N THR A 224 8.40 -2.37 16.92
CA THR A 224 7.05 -2.68 17.41
C THR A 224 6.79 -2.06 18.78
N ILE A 225 7.79 -2.07 19.70
CA ILE A 225 7.68 -1.39 20.98
C ILE A 225 7.47 0.12 20.79
N PHE A 226 8.23 0.76 19.90
CA PHE A 226 8.14 2.19 19.66
C PHE A 226 6.85 2.58 18.91
N LEU A 227 6.31 1.75 18.04
CA LEU A 227 5.01 2.00 17.41
C LEU A 227 3.89 2.14 18.44
N VAL A 228 3.98 1.42 19.57
CA VAL A 228 3.02 1.51 20.67
C VAL A 228 3.37 2.61 21.67
N SER A 229 4.65 2.78 22.02
CA SER A 229 5.06 3.67 23.13
C SER A 229 5.44 5.08 22.70
N ASN A 230 5.91 5.29 21.48
CA ASN A 230 6.34 6.58 20.94
C ASN A 230 6.28 6.61 19.40
N PRO A 231 5.10 6.44 18.77
CA PRO A 231 4.97 6.39 17.32
C PRO A 231 5.36 7.71 16.62
N SER A 232 5.26 8.84 17.30
CA SER A 232 5.58 10.18 16.75
C SER A 232 7.07 10.38 16.44
N ARG A 233 7.95 9.47 16.92
CA ARG A 233 9.39 9.52 16.60
C ARG A 233 9.69 9.23 15.13
N PHE A 234 8.78 8.54 14.43
CA PHE A 234 9.02 8.12 13.06
C PHE A 234 8.64 9.20 12.05
N ASP A 235 9.37 9.23 10.93
CA ASP A 235 9.07 10.00 9.73
C ASP A 235 8.96 9.06 8.53
N VAL A 236 10.09 8.49 8.07
CA VAL A 236 10.13 7.47 7.04
C VAL A 236 10.75 6.21 7.62
N ILE A 237 9.98 5.14 7.71
CA ILE A 237 10.47 3.81 8.05
C ILE A 237 10.81 3.09 6.75
N LEU A 238 12.06 2.66 6.60
CA LEU A 238 12.54 1.88 5.48
C LEU A 238 12.81 0.45 5.94
N THR A 239 12.27 -0.55 5.23
CA THR A 239 12.39 -1.95 5.67
C THR A 239 12.26 -2.95 4.52
N ASP A 240 12.64 -4.20 4.79
CA ASP A 240 12.45 -5.33 3.88
C ASP A 240 10.96 -5.69 3.70
N ASN A 241 10.71 -6.62 2.81
CA ASN A 241 9.36 -7.00 2.43
C ASN A 241 8.57 -7.62 3.60
N LEU A 242 9.15 -8.57 4.34
CA LEU A 242 8.43 -9.26 5.41
C LEU A 242 8.18 -8.37 6.62
N PHE A 243 9.21 -7.69 7.12
CA PHE A 243 9.06 -6.81 8.27
C PHE A 243 8.13 -5.64 7.94
N GLY A 244 8.18 -5.12 6.71
CA GLY A 244 7.28 -4.08 6.25
C GLY A 244 5.82 -4.50 6.26
N ASP A 245 5.52 -5.77 5.90
CA ASP A 245 4.16 -6.30 5.99
C ASP A 245 3.65 -6.29 7.44
N ILE A 246 4.43 -6.86 8.35
CA ILE A 246 4.06 -7.01 9.75
C ILE A 246 3.86 -5.64 10.44
N ILE A 247 4.83 -4.72 10.29
CA ILE A 247 4.76 -3.44 11.00
C ILE A 247 3.69 -2.50 10.44
N THR A 248 3.30 -2.64 9.17
CA THR A 248 2.24 -1.80 8.61
C THR A 248 0.85 -2.17 9.11
N ASP A 249 0.60 -3.44 9.47
CA ASP A 249 -0.64 -3.84 10.12
C ASP A 249 -0.72 -3.30 11.55
N GLU A 250 0.38 -3.35 12.30
CA GLU A 250 0.47 -2.71 13.61
C GLU A 250 0.31 -1.19 13.50
N ALA A 251 0.96 -0.56 12.53
CA ALA A 251 0.83 0.87 12.25
C ALA A 251 -0.63 1.25 11.95
N GLY A 252 -1.33 0.45 11.13
CA GLY A 252 -2.76 0.63 10.87
C GLY A 252 -3.60 0.50 12.15
N ALA A 253 -3.29 -0.47 13.00
CA ALA A 253 -4.01 -0.67 14.26
C ALA A 253 -3.85 0.52 15.20
N VAL A 254 -2.64 1.06 15.39
CA VAL A 254 -2.40 2.19 16.30
C VAL A 254 -3.03 3.51 15.85
N VAL A 255 -3.36 3.65 14.58
CA VAL A 255 -4.08 4.84 14.06
C VAL A 255 -5.60 4.63 13.92
N GLY A 256 -6.13 3.59 14.53
CA GLY A 256 -7.59 3.37 14.61
C GLY A 256 -8.16 2.40 13.58
N GLY A 257 -7.31 1.70 12.83
CA GLY A 257 -7.70 0.59 11.96
C GLY A 257 -7.38 0.80 10.48
N VAL A 258 -7.33 -0.32 9.76
CA VAL A 258 -6.95 -0.36 8.33
C VAL A 258 -7.93 0.33 7.38
N GLY A 259 -9.13 0.70 7.84
CA GLY A 259 -10.13 1.44 7.05
C GLY A 259 -9.71 2.88 6.68
N TYR A 260 -8.63 3.39 7.26
CA TYR A 260 -8.04 4.70 6.97
C TYR A 260 -6.65 4.59 6.31
N SER A 261 -6.22 3.38 5.98
CA SER A 261 -4.86 3.13 5.53
C SER A 261 -4.82 2.81 4.03
N ALA A 262 -4.22 3.71 3.27
CA ALA A 262 -3.95 3.55 1.84
C ALA A 262 -2.60 2.88 1.59
N SER A 263 -2.43 2.30 0.41
CA SER A 263 -1.19 1.68 -0.06
C SER A 263 -0.94 2.00 -1.52
N GLY A 264 0.32 2.18 -1.88
CA GLY A 264 0.77 2.23 -3.26
C GLY A 264 1.89 1.22 -3.50
N CYS A 265 1.72 0.34 -4.47
CA CYS A 265 2.78 -0.51 -4.99
C CYS A 265 3.38 0.19 -6.22
N ILE A 266 4.56 0.77 -6.05
CA ILE A 266 5.12 1.76 -6.97
C ILE A 266 6.25 1.16 -7.81
N ASN A 267 6.13 1.31 -9.13
CA ASN A 267 7.25 1.28 -10.05
C ASN A 267 7.74 2.73 -10.23
N ALA A 268 8.80 3.13 -9.53
CA ALA A 268 9.23 4.52 -9.53
C ALA A 268 9.97 4.93 -10.82
N THR A 269 10.28 3.98 -11.71
CA THR A 269 10.82 4.28 -13.04
C THR A 269 9.73 4.63 -14.06
N ASN A 270 8.47 4.37 -13.72
CA ASN A 270 7.31 4.51 -14.61
C ASN A 270 7.40 3.67 -15.90
N GLU A 271 8.20 2.61 -15.91
CA GLU A 271 8.23 1.63 -17.01
C GLU A 271 6.96 0.79 -17.05
N TYR A 272 6.37 0.54 -15.90
CA TYR A 272 5.14 -0.23 -15.71
C TYR A 272 4.16 0.52 -14.80
N PRO A 273 2.86 0.25 -14.91
CA PRO A 273 1.87 0.89 -14.07
C PRO A 273 2.08 0.58 -12.57
N SER A 274 2.03 1.62 -11.77
CA SER A 274 1.93 1.51 -10.32
C SER A 274 0.51 1.15 -9.90
N MET A 275 0.36 0.46 -8.76
CA MET A 275 -0.94 0.01 -8.25
C MET A 275 -1.26 0.73 -6.94
N PHE A 276 -2.51 1.21 -6.83
CA PHE A 276 -3.02 1.91 -5.66
C PHE A 276 -4.21 1.14 -5.09
N GLU A 277 -4.17 0.85 -3.80
CA GLU A 277 -5.10 -0.05 -3.13
C GLU A 277 -5.30 0.34 -1.65
N PRO A 278 -6.44 0.07 -1.01
CA PRO A 278 -6.53 0.09 0.44
C PRO A 278 -5.73 -1.07 1.05
N ILE A 279 -5.23 -0.91 2.29
CA ILE A 279 -4.50 -1.98 2.99
C ILE A 279 -5.45 -3.11 3.43
N HIS A 280 -6.74 -2.80 3.69
CA HIS A 280 -7.71 -3.80 4.13
C HIS A 280 -7.96 -4.89 3.07
N GLY A 281 -8.25 -6.11 3.52
CA GLY A 281 -8.65 -7.21 2.66
C GLY A 281 -10.12 -7.12 2.22
N SER A 282 -10.63 -8.24 1.71
CA SER A 282 -11.99 -8.36 1.16
C SER A 282 -13.13 -8.31 2.19
N ALA A 283 -12.85 -8.49 3.48
CA ALA A 283 -13.79 -8.47 4.60
C ALA A 283 -15.11 -9.20 4.29
N PRO A 284 -15.06 -10.52 4.03
CA PRO A 284 -16.21 -11.29 3.52
C PRO A 284 -17.41 -11.31 4.47
N ASP A 285 -17.19 -11.08 5.75
CA ASP A 285 -18.23 -11.00 6.79
C ASP A 285 -19.14 -9.77 6.66
N ILE A 286 -18.67 -8.70 6.03
CA ILE A 286 -19.45 -7.47 5.80
C ILE A 286 -19.71 -7.18 4.31
N ALA A 287 -19.17 -7.98 3.41
CA ALA A 287 -19.38 -7.83 1.98
C ALA A 287 -20.87 -7.88 1.60
N GLY A 288 -21.31 -7.00 0.71
CA GLY A 288 -22.70 -6.88 0.27
C GLY A 288 -23.63 -6.17 1.25
N LYS A 289 -23.14 -5.74 2.43
CA LYS A 289 -23.96 -5.03 3.43
C LYS A 289 -23.94 -3.51 3.29
N GLY A 290 -23.09 -2.97 2.43
CA GLY A 290 -22.95 -1.53 2.19
C GLY A 290 -22.51 -0.75 3.43
N ILE A 291 -21.70 -1.35 4.31
CA ILE A 291 -21.23 -0.74 5.57
C ILE A 291 -19.70 -0.61 5.64
N ALA A 292 -18.98 -1.03 4.61
CA ALA A 292 -17.55 -0.89 4.54
C ALA A 292 -17.16 0.60 4.48
N ASN A 293 -16.11 0.98 5.22
CA ASN A 293 -15.59 2.35 5.15
C ASN A 293 -14.75 2.52 3.87
N PRO A 294 -15.12 3.40 2.92
CA PRO A 294 -14.39 3.55 1.66
C PRO A 294 -13.17 4.48 1.76
N THR A 295 -12.90 5.06 2.93
CA THR A 295 -11.88 6.10 3.12
C THR A 295 -10.48 5.65 2.68
N ALA A 296 -10.08 4.42 2.98
CA ALA A 296 -8.77 3.89 2.55
C ALA A 296 -8.66 3.83 1.02
N ALA A 297 -9.71 3.38 0.32
CA ALA A 297 -9.73 3.35 -1.14
C ALA A 297 -9.71 4.77 -1.74
N VAL A 298 -10.43 5.71 -1.12
CA VAL A 298 -10.39 7.15 -1.49
C VAL A 298 -8.99 7.73 -1.31
N LEU A 299 -8.33 7.49 -0.19
CA LEU A 299 -6.96 7.95 0.06
C LEU A 299 -5.95 7.32 -0.91
N SER A 300 -6.21 6.10 -1.38
CA SER A 300 -5.38 5.46 -2.41
C SER A 300 -5.43 6.23 -3.73
N THR A 301 -6.57 6.85 -4.07
CA THR A 301 -6.66 7.73 -5.26
C THR A 301 -5.92 9.05 -5.08
N ALA A 302 -5.81 9.57 -3.86
CA ALA A 302 -4.94 10.72 -3.60
C ALA A 302 -3.45 10.36 -3.81
N MET A 303 -3.04 9.13 -3.43
CA MET A 303 -1.70 8.64 -3.73
C MET A 303 -1.46 8.50 -5.24
N LEU A 304 -2.45 8.00 -5.99
CA LEU A 304 -2.40 7.92 -7.46
C LEU A 304 -2.19 9.31 -8.08
N LEU A 305 -2.93 10.31 -7.65
CA LEU A 305 -2.77 11.69 -8.15
C LEU A 305 -1.37 12.24 -7.86
N ARG A 306 -0.84 12.04 -6.64
CA ARG A 306 0.53 12.47 -6.29
C ARG A 306 1.59 11.78 -7.13
N HIS A 307 1.39 10.50 -7.44
CA HIS A 307 2.31 9.75 -8.29
C HIS A 307 2.46 10.40 -9.68
N PHE A 308 1.42 11.00 -10.21
CA PHE A 308 1.44 11.71 -11.49
C PHE A 308 1.69 13.22 -11.37
N GLY A 309 1.99 13.73 -10.16
CA GLY A 309 2.30 15.15 -9.92
C GLY A 309 1.07 16.07 -9.82
N TYR A 310 -0.13 15.51 -9.62
CA TYR A 310 -1.35 16.30 -9.39
C TYR A 310 -1.57 16.57 -7.90
N ASP A 311 -0.58 17.19 -7.26
CA ASP A 311 -0.51 17.38 -5.80
C ASP A 311 -1.68 18.20 -5.26
N GLU A 312 -2.15 19.22 -5.98
CA GLU A 312 -3.28 20.06 -5.56
C GLU A 312 -4.61 19.28 -5.54
N ALA A 313 -4.83 18.43 -6.56
CA ALA A 313 -6.01 17.58 -6.61
C ALA A 313 -5.97 16.50 -5.50
N ALA A 314 -4.81 15.93 -5.25
CA ALA A 314 -4.59 15.00 -4.14
C ALA A 314 -4.84 15.68 -2.78
N ALA A 315 -4.34 16.89 -2.57
CA ALA A 315 -4.54 17.64 -1.33
C ALA A 315 -6.03 17.98 -1.09
N ARG A 316 -6.83 18.19 -2.15
CA ARG A 316 -8.29 18.34 -2.01
C ARG A 316 -8.94 17.09 -1.43
N ILE A 317 -8.55 15.90 -1.92
CA ILE A 317 -9.05 14.63 -1.38
C ILE A 317 -8.69 14.49 0.09
N ASP A 318 -7.42 14.74 0.46
CA ASP A 318 -6.98 14.65 1.85
C ASP A 318 -7.76 15.59 2.77
N ALA A 319 -7.93 16.85 2.34
CA ALA A 319 -8.68 17.84 3.12
C ALA A 319 -10.16 17.45 3.30
N ALA A 320 -10.79 16.93 2.22
CA ALA A 320 -12.19 16.49 2.28
C ALA A 320 -12.34 15.26 3.21
N VAL A 321 -11.42 14.31 3.14
CA VAL A 321 -11.39 13.14 4.01
C VAL A 321 -11.13 13.53 5.46
N GLU A 322 -10.18 14.42 5.73
CA GLU A 322 -9.87 14.90 7.08
C GLU A 322 -11.05 15.62 7.73
N ALA A 323 -11.73 16.49 6.98
CA ALA A 323 -12.93 17.18 7.43
C ALA A 323 -14.08 16.19 7.71
N ASP A 324 -14.30 15.21 6.81
CA ASP A 324 -15.32 14.19 7.00
C ASP A 324 -15.09 13.36 8.26
N ILE A 325 -13.86 12.91 8.47
CA ILE A 325 -13.47 12.12 9.64
C ILE A 325 -13.64 12.95 10.91
N GLN A 326 -13.21 14.21 10.92
CA GLN A 326 -13.28 15.06 12.10
C GLN A 326 -14.74 15.35 12.50
N GLU A 327 -15.64 15.54 11.54
CA GLU A 327 -17.03 15.88 11.79
C GLU A 327 -17.92 14.65 12.04
N LEU A 328 -17.72 13.60 11.27
CA LEU A 328 -18.63 12.45 11.17
C LEU A 328 -17.98 11.08 11.41
N GLY A 329 -16.68 11.03 11.69
CA GLY A 329 -15.92 9.77 11.79
C GLY A 329 -16.44 8.78 12.84
N SER A 330 -17.05 9.27 13.92
CA SER A 330 -17.70 8.45 14.95
C SER A 330 -19.12 7.99 14.60
N THR A 331 -19.69 8.48 13.50
CA THR A 331 -21.07 8.19 13.09
C THR A 331 -21.12 6.94 12.23
N LYS A 332 -22.02 6.01 12.56
CA LYS A 332 -22.27 4.84 11.68
C LYS A 332 -22.98 5.28 10.42
N ARG A 333 -22.34 5.10 9.27
CA ARG A 333 -22.85 5.45 7.95
C ARG A 333 -22.66 4.27 6.98
N SER A 334 -23.47 4.23 5.93
CA SER A 334 -23.23 3.32 4.82
C SER A 334 -22.01 3.74 4.00
N THR A 335 -21.44 2.79 3.24
CA THR A 335 -20.35 3.05 2.28
C THR A 335 -20.70 4.19 1.33
N GLU A 336 -21.92 4.18 0.78
CA GLU A 336 -22.42 5.21 -0.13
C GLU A 336 -22.53 6.57 0.56
N GLN A 337 -23.00 6.61 1.83
CA GLN A 337 -23.15 7.86 2.57
C GLN A 337 -21.81 8.51 2.86
N VAL A 338 -20.80 7.74 3.27
CA VAL A 338 -19.43 8.26 3.46
C VAL A 338 -18.89 8.85 2.15
N GLY A 339 -19.10 8.17 1.02
CA GLY A 339 -18.72 8.67 -0.30
C GLY A 339 -19.39 10.00 -0.64
N LYS A 340 -20.71 10.12 -0.42
CA LYS A 340 -21.47 11.36 -0.65
C LYS A 340 -20.99 12.51 0.24
N ASP A 341 -20.71 12.22 1.50
CA ASP A 341 -20.24 13.23 2.45
C ASP A 341 -18.84 13.75 2.09
N ILE A 342 -17.93 12.89 1.61
CA ILE A 342 -16.61 13.30 1.09
C ILE A 342 -16.77 14.12 -0.20
N LEU A 343 -17.59 13.66 -1.15
CA LEU A 343 -17.87 14.39 -2.41
C LEU A 343 -18.43 15.79 -2.18
N ALA A 344 -19.25 15.97 -1.15
CA ALA A 344 -19.83 17.27 -0.81
C ALA A 344 -18.81 18.27 -0.26
N ARG A 345 -17.61 17.82 0.11
CA ARG A 345 -16.50 18.64 0.65
C ARG A 345 -15.43 18.96 -0.41
N LEU A 346 -15.50 18.37 -1.59
CA LEU A 346 -14.65 18.65 -2.76
C LEU A 346 -15.18 19.84 -3.58
#